data_20fee2a3466c7bf1fb5393963bfbd880
#
_entry.id   20fee2a3466c7bf1fb5393963bfbd880
#
_cell.length_a   1.000
_cell.length_b   1.000
_cell.length_c   1.000
_cell.angle_alpha   90.00
_cell.angle_beta   90.00
_cell.angle_gamma   90.00
#
_symmetry.space_group_name_H-M   'P 1'
#
loop_
_entity.id
_entity.type
_entity.pdbx_description
1 polymer ?
#
loop_
_entity_poly.entity_id
_entity_poly.type
_entity_poly.pdbx_seq_one_letter_code
_entity_poly.pdbx_strand_id
1 'polypeptide(L)'
;ALSRDGNTLALAGNEEYGFGRPAGSRSTGLYVGRFDGSWSFERASAVAGNYTQAAGSTYEAEFVPGTGTSDRIAVKGTAQIADGAVLRVSRYGSAAPFSLTDRYTVLTADGGVTGRYVLTGDTGISTFYAFTTGTDADSVYVAAQQVRAFTSAALTPNQMTTAGALQSLAAGGALRTAIGYLPDDAQARVAFDQLSGEIHASLRGAMVEDSRFVRTAAIDRLRAAAGTPAGAAGASADANGLAVWSHVYGTWGKTSGNGNAASLSHDTGGFVGGADLPVFDTARAGVLLGYGHATYDDDGRSASGSSNGYTLGAYGGTQVGGVGVRLGTAYTWSDVSTHRDVVFSGLANGLSAKYDARTFQAFAEAGYRIDAGAVALEPFGGLAHVAVRTDGFTERGGVAALTSGSSNTDVNFSTLGLRGSGEFNLGGRTLTASASLAWRHAFGDTTPQASFRFLGSDAFGVSGVPIAKNAALVEAGVSTQIARNASLRLSYTGQFGSHARSQGLRGNLDFRF
;
A
#
# COMPACT_ATOMS: atom_id res chain seq x y z
N ALA A 1 -47.85 -19.71 -13.40
CA ALA A 1 -47.70 -18.28 -13.66
C ALA A 1 -48.51 -17.50 -12.63
N LEU A 2 -47.95 -16.41 -12.11
CA LEU A 2 -48.68 -15.46 -11.27
C LEU A 2 -49.61 -14.62 -12.15
N SER A 3 -50.86 -14.37 -11.69
CA SER A 3 -51.72 -13.43 -12.37
C SER A 3 -51.16 -12.00 -12.29
N ARG A 4 -51.55 -11.13 -13.22
CA ARG A 4 -51.07 -9.74 -13.31
C ARG A 4 -51.42 -8.88 -12.07
N ASP A 5 -52.41 -9.32 -11.30
CA ASP A 5 -52.81 -8.70 -10.02
C ASP A 5 -52.09 -9.31 -8.80
N GLY A 6 -51.21 -10.28 -9.01
CA GLY A 6 -50.47 -10.95 -7.93
C GLY A 6 -51.30 -11.89 -7.05
N ASN A 7 -52.58 -12.05 -7.33
CA ASN A 7 -53.51 -12.74 -6.43
C ASN A 7 -53.77 -14.20 -6.79
N THR A 8 -53.26 -14.68 -7.92
CA THR A 8 -53.52 -16.07 -8.36
C THR A 8 -52.24 -16.69 -8.94
N LEU A 9 -51.82 -17.82 -8.38
CA LEU A 9 -50.74 -18.65 -8.89
C LEU A 9 -51.32 -19.82 -9.67
N ALA A 10 -50.98 -19.94 -10.97
CA ALA A 10 -51.33 -21.11 -11.78
C ALA A 10 -50.10 -21.95 -12.00
N LEU A 11 -50.08 -23.18 -11.53
CA LEU A 11 -49.07 -24.20 -11.79
C LEU A 11 -49.59 -25.16 -12.85
N ALA A 12 -48.93 -25.26 -14.00
CA ALA A 12 -49.34 -26.18 -15.05
C ALA A 12 -48.78 -27.57 -14.76
N GLY A 13 -49.65 -28.51 -14.55
CA GLY A 13 -49.37 -29.95 -14.56
C GLY A 13 -49.43 -30.54 -15.97
N ASN A 14 -49.32 -31.88 -16.09
CA ASN A 14 -49.33 -32.60 -17.36
C ASN A 14 -50.63 -32.56 -18.17
N GLU A 15 -51.64 -31.84 -17.68
CA GLU A 15 -52.91 -31.65 -18.40
C GLU A 15 -53.21 -30.16 -18.52
N GLU A 16 -53.56 -29.68 -19.72
CA GLU A 16 -54.01 -28.32 -20.00
C GLU A 16 -55.32 -28.04 -19.31
N TYR A 17 -55.32 -27.21 -18.25
CA TYR A 17 -56.50 -26.66 -17.64
C TYR A 17 -56.51 -25.13 -17.77
N GLY A 18 -57.48 -24.64 -18.52
CA GLY A 18 -57.77 -23.20 -18.55
C GLY A 18 -58.50 -22.77 -17.26
N PHE A 19 -58.32 -21.52 -16.88
CA PHE A 19 -59.09 -20.87 -15.83
C PHE A 19 -60.61 -20.99 -16.10
N GLY A 20 -61.38 -21.52 -15.13
CA GLY A 20 -62.83 -21.46 -15.18
C GLY A 20 -63.57 -22.78 -15.23
N ARG A 21 -62.98 -23.94 -14.94
CA ARG A 21 -63.72 -25.19 -14.84
C ARG A 21 -64.34 -25.41 -13.44
N PRO A 22 -65.61 -26.02 -13.36
CA PRO A 22 -66.26 -26.21 -12.11
C PRO A 22 -65.60 -27.22 -11.19
N ALA A 23 -65.77 -27.03 -9.86
CA ALA A 23 -65.38 -27.98 -8.83
C ALA A 23 -65.86 -29.40 -9.11
N GLY A 24 -64.95 -30.36 -9.32
CA GLY A 24 -65.24 -31.76 -9.52
C GLY A 24 -64.49 -32.47 -10.65
N SER A 25 -63.72 -31.78 -11.51
CA SER A 25 -62.90 -32.45 -12.48
C SER A 25 -61.59 -32.90 -11.80
N ARG A 26 -61.29 -34.18 -11.88
CA ARG A 26 -59.99 -34.75 -11.40
C ARG A 26 -58.87 -34.21 -12.24
N SER A 27 -58.10 -33.27 -11.72
CA SER A 27 -56.82 -32.92 -12.26
C SER A 27 -55.75 -33.59 -11.42
N THR A 28 -54.92 -34.39 -12.05
CA THR A 28 -53.70 -34.87 -11.46
C THR A 28 -52.63 -33.84 -11.79
N GLY A 29 -52.46 -32.82 -10.94
CA GLY A 29 -51.29 -32.02 -11.03
C GLY A 29 -51.40 -30.50 -11.19
N LEU A 30 -52.58 -29.92 -11.13
CA LEU A 30 -52.74 -28.46 -11.09
C LEU A 30 -53.24 -27.99 -9.74
N TYR A 31 -52.57 -27.03 -9.16
CA TYR A 31 -53.05 -26.30 -8.00
C TYR A 31 -53.25 -24.83 -8.37
N VAL A 32 -54.45 -24.30 -8.12
CA VAL A 32 -54.73 -22.87 -8.24
C VAL A 32 -55.04 -22.35 -6.84
N GLY A 33 -54.13 -21.55 -6.30
CA GLY A 33 -54.32 -20.84 -5.05
C GLY A 33 -54.70 -19.39 -5.31
N ARG A 34 -55.72 -18.88 -4.62
CA ARG A 34 -56.08 -17.46 -4.62
C ARG A 34 -55.49 -16.81 -3.38
N PHE A 35 -54.79 -15.69 -3.56
CA PHE A 35 -54.21 -14.91 -2.49
C PHE A 35 -55.20 -13.80 -2.07
N ASP A 36 -55.51 -13.70 -0.79
CA ASP A 36 -56.50 -12.79 -0.22
C ASP A 36 -55.90 -11.42 0.22
N GLY A 37 -54.76 -11.03 -0.33
CA GLY A 37 -54.14 -9.73 -0.07
C GLY A 37 -53.25 -9.67 1.18
N SER A 38 -53.14 -10.72 1.97
CA SER A 38 -52.16 -10.82 3.06
C SER A 38 -51.01 -11.73 2.67
N TRP A 39 -49.84 -11.14 2.38
CA TRP A 39 -48.64 -11.91 2.11
C TRP A 39 -48.00 -12.39 3.41
N SER A 40 -48.17 -13.68 3.73
CA SER A 40 -47.34 -14.35 4.71
C SER A 40 -46.33 -15.21 3.95
N PHE A 41 -45.05 -14.97 4.16
CA PHE A 41 -43.97 -15.86 3.69
C PHE A 41 -44.15 -17.23 4.34
N GLU A 42 -43.93 -18.31 3.60
CA GLU A 42 -44.11 -19.73 3.89
C GLU A 42 -45.35 -20.37 3.26
N ARG A 43 -45.83 -19.87 2.15
CA ARG A 43 -46.86 -20.58 1.41
C ARG A 43 -46.24 -21.64 0.51
N ALA A 44 -46.26 -22.89 0.96
CA ALA A 44 -46.01 -24.02 0.10
C ALA A 44 -47.25 -24.29 -0.74
N SER A 45 -47.20 -24.11 -2.04
CA SER A 45 -48.19 -24.66 -2.96
C SER A 45 -48.02 -26.17 -3.02
N ALA A 46 -49.04 -26.97 -2.65
CA ALA A 46 -48.93 -28.42 -2.61
C ALA A 46 -49.44 -29.04 -3.93
N VAL A 47 -48.64 -29.95 -4.52
CA VAL A 47 -49.00 -30.76 -5.68
C VAL A 47 -49.12 -32.21 -5.24
N ALA A 48 -50.31 -32.79 -5.30
CA ALA A 48 -50.56 -34.15 -4.82
C ALA A 48 -50.02 -35.26 -5.72
N GLY A 49 -49.69 -34.96 -6.97
CA GLY A 49 -49.13 -35.89 -7.96
C GLY A 49 -47.74 -35.48 -8.40
N ASN A 50 -47.41 -35.77 -9.66
CA ASN A 50 -46.15 -35.34 -10.29
C ASN A 50 -46.27 -33.89 -10.78
N TYR A 51 -45.12 -33.22 -10.81
CA TYR A 51 -44.95 -31.88 -11.36
C TYR A 51 -44.06 -31.91 -12.57
N THR A 52 -44.46 -31.26 -13.65
CA THR A 52 -43.63 -31.09 -14.84
C THR A 52 -43.63 -29.62 -15.23
N GLN A 53 -42.44 -29.04 -15.35
CA GLN A 53 -42.26 -27.69 -15.87
C GLN A 53 -41.70 -27.74 -17.30
N ALA A 54 -42.45 -27.19 -18.25
CA ALA A 54 -42.10 -27.20 -19.66
C ALA A 54 -40.95 -26.21 -19.97
N ALA A 55 -40.21 -26.45 -21.05
CA ALA A 55 -39.25 -25.52 -21.57
C ALA A 55 -39.87 -24.15 -21.89
N GLY A 56 -39.21 -23.05 -21.54
CA GLY A 56 -39.68 -21.69 -21.73
C GLY A 56 -40.77 -21.22 -20.76
N SER A 57 -41.33 -22.11 -19.91
CA SER A 57 -42.24 -21.67 -18.85
C SER A 57 -41.48 -21.09 -17.67
N THR A 58 -42.13 -20.16 -16.94
CA THR A 58 -41.50 -19.46 -15.81
C THR A 58 -42.20 -19.83 -14.51
N TYR A 59 -41.41 -20.23 -13.50
CA TYR A 59 -41.83 -20.26 -12.11
C TYR A 59 -41.30 -18.99 -11.43
N GLU A 60 -42.20 -18.19 -10.86
CA GLU A 60 -41.82 -17.01 -10.09
C GLU A 60 -41.80 -17.34 -8.60
N ALA A 61 -40.71 -17.07 -7.92
CA ALA A 61 -40.55 -17.31 -6.50
C ALA A 61 -39.98 -16.06 -5.81
N GLU A 62 -40.62 -15.70 -4.69
CA GLU A 62 -40.11 -14.66 -3.81
C GLU A 62 -39.28 -15.27 -2.66
N PHE A 63 -38.29 -14.56 -2.21
CA PHE A 63 -37.51 -14.97 -1.04
C PHE A 63 -37.16 -13.77 -0.15
N VAL A 64 -37.02 -14.02 1.16
CA VAL A 64 -36.65 -13.01 2.15
C VAL A 64 -35.18 -13.12 2.46
N PRO A 65 -34.39 -12.12 2.08
CA PRO A 65 -32.95 -12.11 2.36
C PRO A 65 -32.63 -12.33 3.84
N GLY A 66 -31.59 -13.16 4.12
CA GLY A 66 -31.09 -13.40 5.48
C GLY A 66 -31.96 -14.30 6.37
N THR A 67 -33.02 -14.91 5.85
CA THR A 67 -33.92 -15.75 6.66
C THR A 67 -34.00 -17.21 6.24
N GLY A 68 -33.53 -17.55 5.03
CA GLY A 68 -33.72 -18.86 4.42
C GLY A 68 -35.17 -19.13 3.97
N THR A 69 -36.09 -18.16 4.10
CA THR A 69 -37.51 -18.29 3.74
C THR A 69 -37.73 -17.91 2.28
N SER A 70 -38.53 -18.72 1.58
CA SER A 70 -38.91 -18.49 0.17
C SER A 70 -40.26 -19.11 -0.15
N ASP A 71 -40.88 -18.67 -1.24
CA ASP A 71 -41.96 -19.39 -1.87
C ASP A 71 -41.52 -20.79 -2.26
N ARG A 72 -42.38 -21.79 -2.07
CA ARG A 72 -42.04 -23.19 -2.31
C ARG A 72 -43.17 -23.97 -2.94
N ILE A 73 -42.87 -24.79 -3.94
CA ILE A 73 -43.73 -25.83 -4.45
C ILE A 73 -43.39 -27.15 -3.74
N ALA A 74 -44.35 -27.76 -3.04
CA ALA A 74 -44.19 -29.06 -2.40
C ALA A 74 -44.90 -30.14 -3.23
N VAL A 75 -44.17 -31.06 -3.84
CA VAL A 75 -44.68 -32.11 -4.74
C VAL A 75 -44.65 -33.45 -4.03
N LYS A 76 -45.76 -34.18 -4.01
CA LYS A 76 -45.86 -35.53 -3.42
C LYS A 76 -45.26 -36.63 -4.33
N GLY A 77 -45.30 -36.43 -5.65
CA GLY A 77 -44.69 -37.29 -6.63
C GLY A 77 -43.32 -36.83 -7.06
N THR A 78 -42.96 -37.06 -8.31
CA THR A 78 -41.73 -36.61 -8.95
C THR A 78 -41.87 -35.19 -9.50
N ALA A 79 -40.78 -34.43 -9.51
CA ALA A 79 -40.68 -33.14 -10.21
C ALA A 79 -39.73 -33.24 -11.40
N GLN A 80 -40.20 -32.92 -12.59
CA GLN A 80 -39.42 -32.90 -13.82
C GLN A 80 -39.34 -31.47 -14.35
N ILE A 81 -38.10 -30.93 -14.47
CA ILE A 81 -37.81 -29.60 -14.96
C ILE A 81 -37.15 -29.74 -16.33
N ALA A 82 -37.86 -29.31 -17.38
CA ALA A 82 -37.34 -29.38 -18.73
C ALA A 82 -36.18 -28.38 -18.95
N ASP A 83 -35.25 -28.70 -19.85
CA ASP A 83 -34.20 -27.77 -20.24
C ASP A 83 -34.82 -26.47 -20.80
N GLY A 84 -34.34 -25.31 -20.28
CA GLY A 84 -34.88 -24.00 -20.64
C GLY A 84 -36.10 -23.58 -19.83
N ALA A 85 -36.55 -24.35 -18.83
CA ALA A 85 -37.51 -23.90 -17.84
C ALA A 85 -36.86 -22.80 -16.97
N VAL A 86 -37.59 -21.72 -16.69
CA VAL A 86 -37.11 -20.53 -16.01
C VAL A 86 -37.59 -20.49 -14.57
N LEU A 87 -36.65 -20.23 -13.63
CA LEU A 87 -36.95 -19.79 -12.29
C LEU A 87 -36.66 -18.28 -12.22
N ARG A 88 -37.69 -17.49 -12.05
CA ARG A 88 -37.54 -16.06 -11.83
C ARG A 88 -37.68 -15.75 -10.36
N VAL A 89 -36.62 -15.20 -9.77
CA VAL A 89 -36.61 -14.85 -8.35
C VAL A 89 -36.76 -13.36 -8.15
N SER A 90 -37.47 -12.99 -7.09
CA SER A 90 -37.57 -11.61 -6.62
C SER A 90 -37.40 -11.55 -5.10
N ARG A 91 -36.83 -10.42 -4.64
CA ARG A 91 -36.62 -10.18 -3.21
C ARG A 91 -37.83 -9.54 -2.60
N TYR A 92 -38.21 -10.03 -1.43
CA TYR A 92 -39.28 -9.42 -0.64
C TYR A 92 -38.74 -8.83 0.65
N GLY A 93 -39.20 -7.62 0.99
CA GLY A 93 -38.81 -6.91 2.21
C GLY A 93 -37.52 -6.09 2.08
N SER A 94 -37.05 -5.55 3.21
CA SER A 94 -35.83 -4.77 3.26
C SER A 94 -34.60 -5.66 3.07
N ALA A 95 -33.55 -5.11 2.46
CA ALA A 95 -32.29 -5.80 2.24
C ALA A 95 -31.61 -6.12 3.57
N ALA A 96 -31.92 -7.26 4.17
CA ALA A 96 -31.06 -7.83 5.20
C ALA A 96 -29.77 -8.34 4.56
N PRO A 97 -28.63 -8.33 5.25
CA PRO A 97 -27.39 -8.90 4.72
C PRO A 97 -27.60 -10.39 4.46
N PHE A 98 -27.22 -10.82 3.25
CA PHE A 98 -27.23 -12.24 2.90
C PHE A 98 -26.13 -12.97 3.64
N SER A 99 -26.39 -14.24 3.99
CA SER A 99 -25.33 -15.16 4.36
C SER A 99 -25.00 -16.07 3.18
N LEU A 100 -23.72 -16.38 2.98
CA LEU A 100 -23.30 -17.38 1.99
C LEU A 100 -23.76 -18.79 2.35
N THR A 101 -24.31 -18.98 3.56
CA THR A 101 -24.89 -20.24 4.03
C THR A 101 -26.40 -20.29 3.84
N ASP A 102 -27.03 -19.16 3.46
CA ASP A 102 -28.49 -19.13 3.24
C ASP A 102 -28.87 -19.93 2.01
N ARG A 103 -29.87 -20.77 2.19
CA ARG A 103 -30.43 -21.62 1.16
C ARG A 103 -31.94 -21.40 1.14
N TYR A 104 -32.46 -21.00 -0.01
CA TYR A 104 -33.87 -20.71 -0.25
C TYR A 104 -34.46 -21.87 -1.07
N THR A 105 -35.16 -22.80 -0.41
CA THR A 105 -35.72 -23.97 -1.08
C THR A 105 -37.01 -23.59 -1.79
N VAL A 106 -37.00 -23.61 -3.12
CA VAL A 106 -38.13 -23.17 -3.97
C VAL A 106 -39.00 -24.34 -4.48
N LEU A 107 -38.50 -25.57 -4.43
CA LEU A 107 -39.23 -26.76 -4.80
C LEU A 107 -38.74 -27.96 -3.98
N THR A 108 -39.70 -28.80 -3.52
CA THR A 108 -39.42 -30.11 -2.94
C THR A 108 -40.28 -31.17 -3.63
N ALA A 109 -39.77 -32.41 -3.79
CA ALA A 109 -40.51 -33.52 -4.40
C ALA A 109 -40.19 -34.84 -3.70
N ASP A 110 -41.19 -35.47 -3.07
CA ASP A 110 -41.03 -36.73 -2.32
C ASP A 110 -40.51 -37.88 -3.23
N GLY A 111 -40.87 -37.86 -4.53
CA GLY A 111 -40.43 -38.81 -5.53
C GLY A 111 -39.15 -38.44 -6.28
N GLY A 112 -38.51 -37.33 -5.89
CA GLY A 112 -37.28 -36.85 -6.48
C GLY A 112 -37.45 -35.77 -7.54
N VAL A 113 -36.34 -35.03 -7.80
CA VAL A 113 -36.27 -33.93 -8.76
C VAL A 113 -35.33 -34.32 -9.91
N THR A 114 -35.73 -34.03 -11.14
CA THR A 114 -34.91 -34.16 -12.36
C THR A 114 -34.90 -32.86 -13.15
N GLY A 115 -33.77 -32.55 -13.77
CA GLY A 115 -33.57 -31.32 -14.54
C GLY A 115 -33.11 -30.14 -13.67
N ARG A 116 -33.07 -28.95 -14.27
CA ARG A 116 -32.62 -27.71 -13.61
C ARG A 116 -33.26 -26.50 -14.25
N TYR A 117 -33.37 -25.44 -13.46
CA TYR A 117 -33.87 -24.15 -13.92
C TYR A 117 -32.74 -23.28 -14.54
N VAL A 118 -33.14 -22.43 -15.47
CA VAL A 118 -32.41 -21.22 -15.82
C VAL A 118 -32.86 -20.12 -14.84
N LEU A 119 -31.94 -19.63 -14.02
CA LEU A 119 -32.24 -18.60 -13.02
C LEU A 119 -32.26 -17.21 -13.66
N THR A 120 -33.29 -16.42 -13.33
CA THR A 120 -33.45 -15.02 -13.76
C THR A 120 -34.04 -14.17 -12.63
N GLY A 121 -34.17 -12.85 -12.85
CA GLY A 121 -34.71 -11.91 -11.86
C GLY A 121 -33.63 -11.27 -10.99
N ASP A 122 -33.88 -11.13 -9.70
CA ASP A 122 -33.02 -10.47 -8.72
C ASP A 122 -31.82 -11.35 -8.28
N THR A 123 -30.98 -11.73 -9.23
CA THR A 123 -29.87 -12.66 -9.01
C THR A 123 -28.58 -12.00 -8.52
N GLY A 124 -28.35 -10.73 -8.82
CA GLY A 124 -27.12 -10.03 -8.44
C GLY A 124 -27.11 -9.66 -6.96
N ILE A 125 -26.01 -9.92 -6.24
CA ILE A 125 -25.81 -9.53 -4.85
C ILE A 125 -24.77 -8.42 -4.75
N SER A 126 -23.64 -8.61 -5.41
CA SER A 126 -22.48 -7.71 -5.41
C SER A 126 -21.69 -7.91 -6.69
N THR A 127 -20.53 -7.26 -6.80
CA THR A 127 -19.64 -7.52 -7.93
C THR A 127 -19.05 -8.94 -7.94
N PHE A 128 -19.05 -9.64 -6.79
CA PHE A 128 -18.45 -10.97 -6.64
C PHE A 128 -19.44 -12.08 -6.37
N TYR A 129 -20.60 -11.76 -5.79
CA TYR A 129 -21.61 -12.72 -5.37
C TYR A 129 -22.88 -12.58 -6.18
N ALA A 130 -23.50 -13.71 -6.50
CA ALA A 130 -24.81 -13.79 -7.10
C ALA A 130 -25.57 -15.01 -6.57
N PHE A 131 -26.88 -15.00 -6.71
CA PHE A 131 -27.67 -16.19 -6.51
C PHE A 131 -27.50 -17.15 -7.68
N THR A 132 -27.42 -18.45 -7.35
CA THR A 132 -27.39 -19.56 -8.30
C THR A 132 -28.43 -20.61 -7.87
N THR A 133 -28.90 -21.44 -8.81
CA THR A 133 -29.73 -22.59 -8.48
C THR A 133 -28.86 -23.80 -8.18
N GLY A 134 -29.28 -24.58 -7.16
CA GLY A 134 -28.81 -25.94 -6.93
C GLY A 134 -29.98 -26.91 -6.92
N THR A 135 -29.70 -28.17 -7.27
CA THR A 135 -30.66 -29.27 -7.24
C THR A 135 -30.08 -30.43 -6.45
N ASP A 136 -30.80 -30.86 -5.42
CA ASP A 136 -30.51 -32.11 -4.71
C ASP A 136 -31.47 -33.21 -5.22
N ALA A 137 -31.37 -34.42 -4.64
CA ALA A 137 -32.20 -35.53 -5.04
C ALA A 137 -33.72 -35.23 -4.97
N ASP A 138 -34.14 -34.40 -4.00
CA ASP A 138 -35.54 -34.15 -3.66
C ASP A 138 -35.91 -32.66 -3.60
N SER A 139 -34.97 -31.77 -3.96
CA SER A 139 -35.25 -30.33 -3.83
C SER A 139 -34.48 -29.47 -4.86
N VAL A 140 -35.08 -28.31 -5.18
CA VAL A 140 -34.40 -27.21 -5.86
C VAL A 140 -34.32 -26.03 -4.93
N TYR A 141 -33.16 -25.37 -4.93
CA TYR A 141 -32.93 -24.23 -4.08
C TYR A 141 -32.15 -23.13 -4.81
N VAL A 142 -32.21 -21.93 -4.26
CA VAL A 142 -31.39 -20.78 -4.62
C VAL A 142 -30.45 -20.51 -3.47
N ALA A 143 -29.18 -20.29 -3.78
CA ALA A 143 -28.15 -19.98 -2.78
C ALA A 143 -27.20 -18.91 -3.29
N ALA A 144 -26.68 -18.08 -2.38
CA ALA A 144 -25.66 -17.11 -2.70
C ALA A 144 -24.32 -17.81 -2.91
N GLN A 145 -23.65 -17.52 -4.02
CA GLN A 145 -22.35 -18.09 -4.35
C GLN A 145 -21.40 -17.03 -4.88
N GLN A 146 -20.12 -17.27 -4.71
CA GLN A 146 -19.09 -16.48 -5.38
C GLN A 146 -19.03 -16.85 -6.86
N VAL A 147 -19.34 -15.90 -7.73
CA VAL A 147 -19.38 -16.09 -9.19
C VAL A 147 -18.17 -15.48 -9.90
N ARG A 148 -17.45 -14.59 -9.20
CA ARG A 148 -16.21 -13.95 -9.71
C ARG A 148 -15.14 -13.99 -8.62
N ALA A 149 -13.88 -14.27 -9.00
CA ALA A 149 -12.75 -14.15 -8.11
C ALA A 149 -12.49 -12.68 -7.74
N PHE A 150 -12.01 -12.40 -6.53
CA PHE A 150 -11.66 -11.03 -6.12
C PHE A 150 -10.61 -10.41 -7.02
N THR A 151 -9.65 -11.21 -7.50
CA THR A 151 -8.59 -10.77 -8.42
C THR A 151 -9.12 -10.24 -9.76
N SER A 152 -10.34 -10.61 -10.16
CA SER A 152 -10.95 -10.13 -11.41
C SER A 152 -11.26 -8.63 -11.43
N ALA A 153 -11.35 -7.98 -10.25
CA ALA A 153 -11.55 -6.54 -10.12
C ALA A 153 -10.24 -5.75 -10.10
N ALA A 154 -9.10 -6.41 -9.86
CA ALA A 154 -7.80 -5.78 -9.69
C ALA A 154 -7.24 -5.26 -11.02
N LEU A 155 -6.58 -4.11 -11.00
CA LEU A 155 -5.91 -3.49 -12.15
C LEU A 155 -4.40 -3.36 -11.95
N THR A 156 -3.90 -3.38 -10.71
CA THR A 156 -2.48 -3.19 -10.40
C THR A 156 -1.89 -4.44 -9.76
N PRO A 157 -0.57 -4.65 -9.83
CA PRO A 157 0.09 -5.77 -9.15
C PRO A 157 -0.21 -5.83 -7.64
N ASN A 158 -0.18 -4.70 -6.91
CA ASN A 158 -0.51 -4.67 -5.48
C ASN A 158 -1.96 -5.08 -5.23
N GLN A 159 -2.92 -4.57 -6.03
CA GLN A 159 -4.33 -4.99 -5.94
C GLN A 159 -4.50 -6.48 -6.22
N MET A 160 -3.80 -7.01 -7.24
CA MET A 160 -3.87 -8.41 -7.63
C MET A 160 -3.41 -9.35 -6.51
N THR A 161 -2.26 -9.06 -5.90
CA THR A 161 -1.70 -9.90 -4.83
C THR A 161 -2.52 -9.78 -3.55
N THR A 162 -2.98 -8.58 -3.20
CA THR A 162 -3.88 -8.34 -2.05
C THR A 162 -5.22 -9.08 -2.23
N ALA A 163 -5.84 -8.97 -3.41
CA ALA A 163 -7.09 -9.66 -3.72
C ALA A 163 -6.93 -11.19 -3.67
N GLY A 164 -5.77 -11.72 -4.14
CA GLY A 164 -5.43 -13.14 -4.04
C GLY A 164 -5.35 -13.62 -2.59
N ALA A 165 -4.71 -12.87 -1.71
CA ALA A 165 -4.65 -13.18 -0.29
C ALA A 165 -6.03 -13.11 0.38
N LEU A 166 -6.86 -12.13 0.03
CA LEU A 166 -8.25 -12.04 0.52
C LEU A 166 -9.10 -13.22 0.03
N GLN A 167 -8.87 -13.69 -1.19
CA GLN A 167 -9.54 -14.86 -1.75
C GLN A 167 -9.18 -16.16 -1.00
N SER A 168 -7.96 -16.27 -0.46
CA SER A 168 -7.50 -17.45 0.28
C SER A 168 -8.06 -17.55 1.71
N LEU A 169 -8.64 -16.47 2.24
CA LEU A 169 -9.28 -16.47 3.56
C LEU A 169 -10.45 -17.48 3.60
N ALA A 170 -10.73 -18.01 4.79
CA ALA A 170 -11.87 -18.90 4.99
C ALA A 170 -13.19 -18.22 4.61
N ALA A 171 -14.08 -18.96 3.95
CA ALA A 171 -15.43 -18.50 3.66
C ALA A 171 -16.17 -18.13 4.96
N GLY A 172 -16.92 -17.02 4.96
CA GLY A 172 -17.62 -16.52 6.14
C GLY A 172 -16.75 -15.72 7.13
N GLY A 173 -15.42 -15.64 6.93
CA GLY A 173 -14.58 -14.74 7.70
C GLY A 173 -14.96 -13.26 7.47
N ALA A 174 -14.92 -12.44 8.52
CA ALA A 174 -15.40 -11.05 8.48
C ALA A 174 -14.77 -10.22 7.34
N LEU A 175 -13.44 -10.29 7.17
CA LEU A 175 -12.75 -9.54 6.12
C LEU A 175 -13.13 -10.03 4.71
N ARG A 176 -13.17 -11.35 4.49
CA ARG A 176 -13.57 -11.92 3.20
C ARG A 176 -15.03 -11.57 2.86
N THR A 177 -15.90 -11.61 3.86
CA THR A 177 -17.32 -11.25 3.72
C THR A 177 -17.46 -9.79 3.35
N ALA A 178 -16.77 -8.86 4.03
CA ALA A 178 -16.83 -7.44 3.73
C ALA A 178 -16.40 -7.14 2.28
N ILE A 179 -15.31 -7.76 1.79
CA ILE A 179 -14.88 -7.65 0.39
C ILE A 179 -15.92 -8.23 -0.56
N GLY A 180 -16.45 -9.41 -0.25
CA GLY A 180 -17.41 -10.12 -1.09
C GLY A 180 -18.69 -9.34 -1.36
N TYR A 181 -19.11 -8.48 -0.44
CA TYR A 181 -20.34 -7.67 -0.57
C TYR A 181 -20.11 -6.27 -1.18
N LEU A 182 -18.91 -5.95 -1.64
CA LEU A 182 -18.68 -4.67 -2.32
C LEU A 182 -19.51 -4.58 -3.60
N PRO A 183 -20.20 -3.46 -3.82
CA PRO A 183 -21.21 -3.34 -4.88
C PRO A 183 -20.62 -3.34 -6.29
N ASP A 184 -19.39 -2.84 -6.45
CA ASP A 184 -18.74 -2.67 -7.74
C ASP A 184 -17.21 -2.84 -7.67
N ASP A 185 -16.59 -2.98 -8.84
CA ASP A 185 -15.15 -3.15 -8.98
C ASP A 185 -14.34 -1.92 -8.52
N ALA A 186 -14.91 -0.72 -8.59
CA ALA A 186 -14.21 0.50 -8.18
C ALA A 186 -14.03 0.52 -6.66
N GLN A 187 -15.07 0.19 -5.91
CA GLN A 187 -14.99 0.08 -4.46
C GLN A 187 -14.10 -1.09 -4.02
N ALA A 188 -14.12 -2.20 -4.77
CA ALA A 188 -13.22 -3.33 -4.52
C ALA A 188 -11.74 -2.91 -4.66
N ARG A 189 -11.38 -2.14 -5.69
CA ARG A 189 -10.02 -1.61 -5.87
C ARG A 189 -9.59 -0.70 -4.74
N VAL A 190 -10.46 0.22 -4.31
CA VAL A 190 -10.18 1.10 -3.16
C VAL A 190 -9.93 0.27 -1.90
N ALA A 191 -10.72 -0.78 -1.66
CA ALA A 191 -10.51 -1.69 -0.55
C ALA A 191 -9.18 -2.45 -0.65
N PHE A 192 -8.82 -2.98 -1.84
CA PHE A 192 -7.53 -3.65 -2.05
C PHE A 192 -6.36 -2.71 -1.82
N ASP A 193 -6.47 -1.47 -2.26
CA ASP A 193 -5.47 -0.43 -2.06
C ASP A 193 -5.26 -0.13 -0.58
N GLN A 194 -6.32 0.09 0.20
CA GLN A 194 -6.23 0.32 1.64
C GLN A 194 -5.71 -0.91 2.41
N LEU A 195 -5.99 -2.11 1.92
CA LEU A 195 -5.59 -3.38 2.53
C LEU A 195 -4.15 -3.80 2.17
N SER A 196 -3.54 -3.18 1.16
CA SER A 196 -2.22 -3.58 0.64
C SER A 196 -1.09 -3.42 1.67
N GLY A 197 -1.16 -2.41 2.55
CA GLY A 197 -0.09 -2.10 3.50
C GLY A 197 1.18 -1.55 2.84
N GLU A 198 1.08 -0.96 1.66
CA GLU A 198 2.24 -0.50 0.86
C GLU A 198 3.10 0.55 1.56
N ILE A 199 2.57 1.27 2.57
CA ILE A 199 3.33 2.22 3.37
C ILE A 199 4.57 1.58 3.99
N HIS A 200 4.48 0.33 4.46
CA HIS A 200 5.62 -0.37 5.07
C HIS A 200 6.77 -0.64 4.07
N ALA A 201 6.44 -0.85 2.80
CA ALA A 201 7.43 -0.96 1.74
C ALA A 201 7.99 0.41 1.35
N SER A 202 7.12 1.42 1.20
CA SER A 202 7.46 2.79 0.81
C SER A 202 8.37 3.47 1.83
N LEU A 203 8.13 3.27 3.14
CA LEU A 203 8.97 3.77 4.23
C LEU A 203 10.43 3.34 4.10
N ARG A 204 10.71 2.08 3.72
CA ARG A 204 12.09 1.64 3.52
C ARG A 204 12.80 2.41 2.41
N GLY A 205 12.10 2.72 1.33
CA GLY A 205 12.61 3.58 0.26
C GLY A 205 12.97 4.98 0.76
N ALA A 206 12.11 5.57 1.60
CA ALA A 206 12.37 6.87 2.22
C ALA A 206 13.57 6.81 3.18
N MET A 207 13.71 5.76 4.00
CA MET A 207 14.88 5.57 4.89
C MET A 207 16.19 5.42 4.10
N VAL A 208 16.16 4.74 2.94
CA VAL A 208 17.33 4.69 2.03
C VAL A 208 17.70 6.08 1.56
N GLU A 209 16.73 6.90 1.15
CA GLU A 209 16.96 8.27 0.71
C GLU A 209 17.46 9.16 1.85
N ASP A 210 16.94 9.03 3.06
CA ASP A 210 17.31 9.84 4.22
C ASP A 210 18.72 9.53 4.73
N SER A 211 19.26 8.34 4.45
CA SER A 211 20.64 7.99 4.79
C SER A 211 21.68 8.97 4.24
N ARG A 212 21.34 9.72 3.19
CA ARG A 212 22.22 10.74 2.57
C ARG A 212 22.66 11.85 3.52
N PHE A 213 21.82 12.20 4.50
CA PHE A 213 22.12 13.33 5.40
C PHE A 213 23.37 13.06 6.23
N VAL A 214 23.53 11.85 6.73
CA VAL A 214 24.70 11.43 7.52
C VAL A 214 25.98 11.42 6.68
N ARG A 215 25.94 10.79 5.47
CA ARG A 215 27.14 10.74 4.62
C ARG A 215 27.53 12.11 4.07
N THR A 216 26.52 12.95 3.75
CA THR A 216 26.81 14.31 3.30
C THR A 216 27.49 15.13 4.41
N ALA A 217 27.02 15.03 5.68
CA ALA A 217 27.63 15.70 6.81
C ALA A 217 29.11 15.30 6.99
N ALA A 218 29.41 14.01 6.91
CA ALA A 218 30.79 13.51 7.00
C ALA A 218 31.68 14.00 5.85
N ILE A 219 31.19 13.94 4.61
CA ILE A 219 31.90 14.40 3.42
C ILE A 219 32.12 15.92 3.48
N ASP A 220 31.10 16.70 3.85
CA ASP A 220 31.19 18.15 4.00
C ASP A 220 32.22 18.54 5.06
N ARG A 221 32.25 17.82 6.18
CA ARG A 221 33.30 18.03 7.21
C ARG A 221 34.69 17.80 6.68
N LEU A 222 34.93 16.69 5.99
CA LEU A 222 36.29 16.39 5.43
C LEU A 222 36.72 17.41 4.38
N ARG A 223 35.77 17.93 3.58
CA ARG A 223 36.02 19.00 2.63
C ARG A 223 36.38 20.33 3.32
N ALA A 224 35.62 20.67 4.36
CA ALA A 224 35.91 21.87 5.15
C ALA A 224 37.29 21.80 5.78
N ALA A 225 37.71 20.63 6.27
CA ALA A 225 39.03 20.43 6.84
C ALA A 225 40.17 20.58 5.82
N ALA A 226 39.93 20.19 4.56
CA ALA A 226 40.87 20.27 3.46
C ALA A 226 40.87 21.66 2.76
N GLY A 227 40.04 22.61 3.16
CA GLY A 227 39.87 23.90 2.50
C GLY A 227 39.38 23.83 1.06
N THR A 228 38.65 22.75 0.69
CA THR A 228 38.12 22.55 -0.66
C THR A 228 36.82 23.33 -0.91
N PRO A 229 36.46 23.58 -2.20
CA PRO A 229 35.21 24.26 -2.54
C PRO A 229 33.98 23.70 -1.85
N ALA A 230 33.09 24.60 -1.43
CA ALA A 230 31.90 24.28 -0.64
C ALA A 230 32.18 23.70 0.77
N GLY A 231 33.41 23.73 1.24
CA GLY A 231 33.74 23.64 2.66
C GLY A 231 33.45 24.95 3.40
N ALA A 232 33.45 24.94 4.72
CA ALA A 232 33.31 26.18 5.49
C ALA A 232 34.52 27.10 5.25
N ALA A 233 34.29 28.39 5.01
CA ALA A 233 35.37 29.37 4.86
C ALA A 233 36.18 29.46 6.15
N GLY A 234 37.48 29.55 6.02
CA GLY A 234 38.38 29.85 7.13
C GLY A 234 38.96 28.67 7.89
N ALA A 235 38.85 27.46 7.33
CA ALA A 235 39.63 26.35 7.80
C ALA A 235 41.08 26.45 7.34
N SER A 236 41.78 27.50 7.74
CA SER A 236 43.25 27.43 7.70
C SER A 236 43.64 26.30 8.64
N ALA A 237 44.31 25.29 8.07
CA ALA A 237 44.74 24.14 8.80
C ALA A 237 45.71 24.51 9.92
N ASP A 238 45.26 24.51 11.14
CA ASP A 238 46.12 23.98 12.17
C ASP A 238 46.07 22.46 11.96
N ALA A 239 47.06 21.95 11.25
CA ALA A 239 47.13 20.56 10.81
C ALA A 239 47.16 19.58 12.00
N ASN A 240 47.26 20.04 13.22
CA ASN A 240 47.54 19.26 14.42
C ASN A 240 46.46 19.27 15.49
N GLY A 241 45.24 19.78 15.24
CA GLY A 241 44.21 19.93 16.28
C GLY A 241 42.97 19.02 16.13
N LEU A 242 42.42 18.67 17.28
CA LEU A 242 41.05 18.10 17.38
C LEU A 242 40.06 19.13 16.83
N ALA A 243 39.15 18.69 15.99
CA ALA A 243 37.99 19.48 15.56
C ALA A 243 36.70 18.82 15.98
N VAL A 244 35.75 19.62 16.45
CA VAL A 244 34.38 19.21 16.76
C VAL A 244 33.43 19.98 15.84
N TRP A 245 32.45 19.31 15.32
CA TRP A 245 31.52 19.89 14.35
C TRP A 245 30.10 19.41 14.57
N SER A 246 29.14 20.18 14.08
CA SER A 246 27.75 19.80 14.04
C SER A 246 27.08 20.24 12.73
N HIS A 247 26.10 19.46 12.32
CA HIS A 247 25.31 19.65 11.11
C HIS A 247 23.84 19.42 11.47
N VAL A 248 23.02 20.44 11.31
CA VAL A 248 21.57 20.35 11.44
C VAL A 248 20.91 20.39 10.08
N TYR A 249 19.82 19.66 9.90
CA TYR A 249 19.11 19.62 8.63
C TYR A 249 17.61 19.51 8.83
N GLY A 250 16.85 20.08 7.91
CA GLY A 250 15.41 19.91 7.77
C GLY A 250 15.07 19.83 6.29
N THR A 251 14.30 18.82 5.90
CA THR A 251 13.92 18.59 4.51
C THR A 251 12.47 18.18 4.41
N TRP A 252 11.87 18.52 3.30
CA TRP A 252 10.53 18.10 2.91
C TRP A 252 10.56 17.59 1.47
N GLY A 253 9.79 16.55 1.21
CA GLY A 253 9.81 15.90 -0.08
C GLY A 253 8.56 15.10 -0.39
N LYS A 254 8.46 14.75 -1.67
CA LYS A 254 7.39 13.89 -2.17
C LYS A 254 7.96 12.97 -3.24
N THR A 255 7.62 11.69 -3.12
CA THR A 255 7.82 10.70 -4.18
C THR A 255 6.46 10.38 -4.77
N SER A 256 6.27 10.68 -6.05
CA SER A 256 5.00 10.47 -6.74
C SER A 256 4.74 8.98 -6.96
N GLY A 257 3.48 8.58 -6.86
CA GLY A 257 3.05 7.24 -7.17
C GLY A 257 3.31 6.84 -8.63
N ASN A 258 3.30 5.55 -8.87
CA ASN A 258 3.55 4.96 -10.19
C ASN A 258 2.33 4.22 -10.77
N GLY A 259 1.14 4.43 -10.19
CA GLY A 259 -0.10 3.73 -10.54
C GLY A 259 -0.29 2.41 -9.79
N ASN A 260 0.78 1.79 -9.27
CA ASN A 260 0.72 0.59 -8.41
C ASN A 260 0.81 0.95 -6.92
N ALA A 261 1.75 1.82 -6.57
CA ALA A 261 1.87 2.40 -5.24
C ALA A 261 1.49 3.88 -5.26
N ALA A 262 0.90 4.38 -4.19
CA ALA A 262 0.51 5.77 -4.02
C ALA A 262 1.71 6.69 -3.80
N SER A 263 1.49 8.00 -3.84
CA SER A 263 2.53 8.99 -3.55
C SER A 263 2.85 9.00 -2.06
N LEU A 264 4.14 9.11 -1.74
CA LEU A 264 4.62 9.28 -0.38
C LEU A 264 5.16 10.69 -0.18
N SER A 265 4.57 11.45 0.73
CA SER A 265 5.10 12.70 1.24
C SER A 265 5.94 12.42 2.49
N HIS A 266 7.05 13.13 2.69
CA HIS A 266 7.90 12.94 3.87
C HIS A 266 8.59 14.24 4.28
N ASP A 267 8.69 14.40 5.59
CA ASP A 267 9.46 15.47 6.24
C ASP A 267 10.48 14.81 7.16
N THR A 268 11.72 15.29 7.08
CA THR A 268 12.82 14.74 7.88
C THR A 268 13.64 15.86 8.49
N GLY A 269 13.89 15.80 9.79
CA GLY A 269 14.76 16.73 10.48
C GLY A 269 15.69 16.04 11.45
N GLY A 270 16.86 16.63 11.65
CA GLY A 270 17.81 16.04 12.57
C GLY A 270 19.13 16.80 12.70
N PHE A 271 20.03 16.18 13.44
CA PHE A 271 21.40 16.65 13.55
C PHE A 271 22.40 15.50 13.47
N VAL A 272 23.61 15.82 13.02
CA VAL A 272 24.78 14.96 13.05
C VAL A 272 25.92 15.76 13.66
N GLY A 273 26.58 15.23 14.66
CA GLY A 273 27.75 15.83 15.27
C GLY A 273 28.91 14.86 15.25
N GLY A 274 30.12 15.36 15.25
CA GLY A 274 31.30 14.50 15.22
C GLY A 274 32.57 15.20 15.68
N ALA A 275 33.59 14.40 15.83
CA ALA A 275 34.93 14.86 16.13
C ALA A 275 35.92 14.10 15.25
N ASP A 276 36.95 14.83 14.79
CA ASP A 276 38.03 14.27 14.00
C ASP A 276 39.38 14.86 14.37
N LEU A 277 40.42 14.09 14.11
CA LEU A 277 41.80 14.47 14.37
C LEU A 277 42.70 14.07 13.17
N PRO A 278 43.83 14.72 12.98
CA PRO A 278 44.82 14.29 12.00
C PRO A 278 45.42 12.95 12.43
N VAL A 279 45.51 12.01 11.50
CA VAL A 279 46.13 10.68 11.72
C VAL A 279 47.44 10.51 10.96
N PHE A 280 47.62 11.29 9.89
CA PHE A 280 48.86 11.43 9.11
C PHE A 280 48.95 12.88 8.61
N ASP A 281 50.04 13.27 7.99
CA ASP A 281 50.32 14.65 7.55
C ASP A 281 49.18 15.28 6.74
N THR A 282 48.48 14.49 5.93
CA THR A 282 47.40 14.96 5.04
C THR A 282 46.05 14.30 5.28
N ALA A 283 45.95 13.37 6.22
CA ALA A 283 44.77 12.60 6.45
C ALA A 283 44.11 12.94 7.81
N ARG A 284 42.81 12.89 7.85
CA ARG A 284 41.99 13.00 9.08
C ARG A 284 41.07 11.82 9.20
N ALA A 285 40.82 11.39 10.43
CA ALA A 285 39.82 10.38 10.75
C ALA A 285 38.97 10.82 11.95
N GLY A 286 37.73 10.42 11.96
CA GLY A 286 36.79 10.83 12.98
C GLY A 286 35.63 9.86 13.16
N VAL A 287 34.86 10.17 14.18
CA VAL A 287 33.59 9.50 14.49
C VAL A 287 32.44 10.50 14.47
N LEU A 288 31.25 10.01 14.21
CA LEU A 288 30.05 10.82 14.23
C LEU A 288 28.91 10.13 14.98
N LEU A 289 28.06 10.95 15.55
CA LEU A 289 26.78 10.58 16.16
C LEU A 289 25.69 11.39 15.47
N GLY A 290 24.49 10.83 15.37
CA GLY A 290 23.36 11.53 14.79
C GLY A 290 22.04 11.12 15.40
N TYR A 291 21.07 12.03 15.29
CA TYR A 291 19.67 11.78 15.55
C TYR A 291 18.84 12.37 14.41
N GLY A 292 17.85 11.63 13.96
CA GLY A 292 16.90 12.09 12.96
C GLY A 292 15.48 11.64 13.31
N HIS A 293 14.53 12.51 13.01
CA HIS A 293 13.11 12.23 13.07
C HIS A 293 12.52 12.45 11.69
N ALA A 294 11.70 11.50 11.23
CA ALA A 294 10.98 11.62 9.97
C ALA A 294 9.51 11.27 10.16
N THR A 295 8.65 11.95 9.40
CA THR A 295 7.23 11.67 9.23
C THR A 295 6.94 11.33 7.78
N TYR A 296 5.98 10.47 7.56
CA TYR A 296 5.64 9.92 6.25
C TYR A 296 4.12 9.87 6.12
N ASP A 297 3.61 10.35 4.99
CA ASP A 297 2.19 10.31 4.67
C ASP A 297 1.99 9.66 3.30
N ASP A 298 1.20 8.59 3.27
CA ASP A 298 0.82 7.89 2.05
C ASP A 298 -0.47 8.51 1.50
N ASP A 299 -0.28 9.45 0.57
CA ASP A 299 -1.37 10.18 -0.06
C ASP A 299 -2.28 9.20 -0.85
N GLY A 300 -3.50 9.02 -0.39
CA GLY A 300 -4.51 8.20 -1.07
C GLY A 300 -4.70 6.78 -0.51
N ARG A 301 -3.94 6.38 0.54
CA ARG A 301 -4.14 5.10 1.23
C ARG A 301 -4.58 5.26 2.69
N SER A 302 -4.78 6.49 3.15
CA SER A 302 -5.09 6.79 4.56
C SER A 302 -4.10 6.14 5.52
N ALA A 303 -2.81 6.24 5.19
CA ALA A 303 -1.74 5.63 5.96
C ALA A 303 -0.64 6.64 6.26
N SER A 304 -0.08 6.57 7.45
CA SER A 304 1.01 7.44 7.90
C SER A 304 2.04 6.66 8.72
N GLY A 305 3.19 7.25 8.90
CA GLY A 305 4.24 6.67 9.72
C GLY A 305 5.22 7.71 10.25
N SER A 306 6.01 7.30 11.21
CA SER A 306 7.13 8.09 11.72
C SER A 306 8.30 7.20 12.08
N SER A 307 9.51 7.76 12.07
CA SER A 307 10.70 7.08 12.54
C SER A 307 11.59 7.99 13.37
N ASN A 308 12.23 7.43 14.40
CA ASN A 308 13.29 8.06 15.18
C ASN A 308 14.56 7.26 15.01
N GLY A 309 15.59 7.85 14.45
CA GLY A 309 16.86 7.19 14.13
C GLY A 309 18.03 7.71 14.96
N TYR A 310 18.83 6.81 15.52
CA TYR A 310 20.07 7.09 16.21
C TYR A 310 21.24 6.51 15.41
N THR A 311 22.20 7.35 15.08
CA THR A 311 23.31 6.98 14.18
C THR A 311 24.65 7.01 14.90
N LEU A 312 25.48 6.01 14.61
CA LEU A 312 26.92 5.98 14.90
C LEU A 312 27.67 5.74 13.59
N GLY A 313 28.78 6.46 13.37
CA GLY A 313 29.58 6.27 12.17
C GLY A 313 31.05 6.64 12.38
N ALA A 314 31.85 6.22 11.42
CA ALA A 314 33.24 6.56 11.31
C ALA A 314 33.53 7.06 9.88
N TYR A 315 34.43 8.02 9.77
CA TYR A 315 34.80 8.61 8.50
C TYR A 315 36.26 9.02 8.47
N GLY A 316 36.79 9.14 7.28
CA GLY A 316 38.17 9.61 7.09
C GLY A 316 38.41 10.07 5.67
N GLY A 317 39.44 10.85 5.50
CA GLY A 317 39.80 11.36 4.19
C GLY A 317 41.15 12.03 4.17
N THR A 318 41.64 12.23 2.96
CA THR A 318 42.92 12.89 2.71
C THR A 318 42.81 13.83 1.52
N GLN A 319 43.69 14.84 1.50
CA GLN A 319 43.87 15.74 0.36
C GLN A 319 45.35 15.79 0.04
N VAL A 320 45.71 15.30 -1.14
CA VAL A 320 47.11 15.33 -1.64
C VAL A 320 47.15 16.11 -2.96
N GLY A 321 47.77 17.28 -2.92
CA GLY A 321 47.70 18.23 -4.03
C GLY A 321 46.22 18.58 -4.33
N GLY A 322 45.81 18.46 -5.59
CA GLY A 322 44.45 18.68 -6.02
C GLY A 322 43.49 17.51 -5.70
N VAL A 323 44.00 16.30 -5.42
CA VAL A 323 43.16 15.09 -5.25
C VAL A 323 42.69 14.94 -3.81
N GLY A 324 41.41 14.92 -3.61
CA GLY A 324 40.78 14.60 -2.33
C GLY A 324 40.07 13.24 -2.38
N VAL A 325 40.26 12.40 -1.35
CA VAL A 325 39.55 11.12 -1.16
C VAL A 325 38.89 11.13 0.21
N ARG A 326 37.62 10.76 0.26
CA ARG A 326 36.79 10.79 1.44
C ARG A 326 35.99 9.49 1.50
N LEU A 327 35.92 8.87 2.65
CA LEU A 327 35.19 7.61 2.86
C LEU A 327 34.59 7.57 4.26
N GLY A 328 33.62 6.69 4.42
CA GLY A 328 33.02 6.46 5.73
C GLY A 328 31.99 5.35 5.72
N THR A 329 31.59 5.02 6.92
CA THR A 329 30.51 4.06 7.20
C THR A 329 29.66 4.57 8.35
N ALA A 330 28.39 4.25 8.32
CA ALA A 330 27.49 4.58 9.42
C ALA A 330 26.43 3.49 9.59
N TYR A 331 25.97 3.37 10.81
CA TYR A 331 24.89 2.48 11.20
C TYR A 331 23.84 3.27 11.98
N THR A 332 22.58 3.14 11.57
CA THR A 332 21.44 3.83 12.19
C THR A 332 20.45 2.79 12.73
N TRP A 333 20.09 2.91 13.99
CA TRP A 333 18.97 2.19 14.61
C TRP A 333 17.76 3.10 14.58
N SER A 334 16.62 2.60 14.16
CA SER A 334 15.40 3.38 14.03
C SER A 334 14.21 2.66 14.66
N ASP A 335 13.46 3.38 15.47
CA ASP A 335 12.13 2.98 15.92
C ASP A 335 11.10 3.50 14.93
N VAL A 336 10.30 2.61 14.35
CA VAL A 336 9.28 2.92 13.35
C VAL A 336 7.90 2.72 13.95
N SER A 337 7.02 3.69 13.75
CA SER A 337 5.59 3.60 14.09
C SER A 337 4.76 3.87 12.84
N THR A 338 3.71 3.09 12.63
CA THR A 338 2.80 3.27 11.49
C THR A 338 1.35 3.25 11.94
N HIS A 339 0.51 3.95 11.18
CA HIS A 339 -0.94 3.95 11.33
C HIS A 339 -1.58 3.83 9.95
N ARG A 340 -2.67 3.04 9.84
CA ARG A 340 -3.47 2.88 8.62
C ARG A 340 -4.95 2.83 8.98
N ASP A 341 -5.77 3.60 8.28
CA ASP A 341 -7.21 3.47 8.33
C ASP A 341 -7.71 2.68 7.12
N VAL A 342 -8.41 1.58 7.41
CA VAL A 342 -9.04 0.74 6.40
C VAL A 342 -10.55 0.88 6.58
N VAL A 343 -11.17 1.67 5.69
CA VAL A 343 -12.59 2.02 5.80
C VAL A 343 -13.27 1.83 4.44
N PHE A 344 -14.17 0.87 4.39
CA PHE A 344 -15.06 0.65 3.25
C PHE A 344 -16.36 -0.03 3.73
N SER A 345 -17.34 -0.19 2.84
CA SER A 345 -18.64 -0.76 3.22
C SER A 345 -18.48 -2.11 3.94
N GLY A 346 -18.98 -2.19 5.17
CA GLY A 346 -18.90 -3.39 6.01
C GLY A 346 -17.62 -3.56 6.82
N LEU A 347 -16.63 -2.63 6.71
CA LEU A 347 -15.42 -2.67 7.51
C LEU A 347 -14.91 -1.28 7.88
N ALA A 348 -14.52 -1.10 9.15
CA ALA A 348 -13.77 0.06 9.63
C ALA A 348 -12.74 -0.42 10.66
N ASN A 349 -11.45 -0.31 10.33
CA ASN A 349 -10.34 -0.66 11.21
C ASN A 349 -9.30 0.45 11.22
N GLY A 350 -8.89 0.91 12.40
CA GLY A 350 -7.69 1.72 12.61
C GLY A 350 -6.54 0.80 13.03
N LEU A 351 -5.53 0.65 12.20
CA LEU A 351 -4.45 -0.32 12.36
C LEU A 351 -3.16 0.39 12.74
N SER A 352 -2.36 -0.20 13.62
CA SER A 352 -1.08 0.35 14.02
C SER A 352 -0.02 -0.74 14.18
N ALA A 353 1.23 -0.40 13.87
CA ALA A 353 2.39 -1.23 14.15
C ALA A 353 3.54 -0.41 14.71
N LYS A 354 4.40 -1.07 15.50
CA LYS A 354 5.71 -0.57 15.92
C LYS A 354 6.74 -1.66 15.67
N TYR A 355 7.86 -1.29 15.07
CA TYR A 355 8.94 -2.21 14.76
C TYR A 355 10.26 -1.48 14.59
N ASP A 356 11.37 -2.23 14.71
CA ASP A 356 12.69 -1.68 14.55
C ASP A 356 13.15 -1.76 13.10
N ALA A 357 13.93 -0.77 12.70
CA ALA A 357 14.65 -0.75 11.44
C ALA A 357 16.13 -0.43 11.67
N ARG A 358 16.98 -0.92 10.77
CA ARG A 358 18.41 -0.72 10.81
C ARG A 358 18.90 -0.33 9.43
N THR A 359 19.67 0.77 9.37
CA THR A 359 20.28 1.23 8.12
C THR A 359 21.79 1.16 8.25
N PHE A 360 22.41 0.33 7.44
CA PHE A 360 23.85 0.33 7.23
C PHE A 360 24.17 1.11 5.96
N GLN A 361 25.22 1.92 5.99
CA GLN A 361 25.77 2.54 4.80
C GLN A 361 27.29 2.58 4.80
N ALA A 362 27.87 2.42 3.62
CA ALA A 362 29.27 2.66 3.34
C ALA A 362 29.38 3.58 2.11
N PHE A 363 30.28 4.53 2.13
CA PHE A 363 30.40 5.51 1.06
C PHE A 363 31.86 5.95 0.82
N ALA A 364 32.13 6.35 -0.40
CA ALA A 364 33.38 6.93 -0.82
C ALA A 364 33.14 8.04 -1.85
N GLU A 365 33.97 9.07 -1.81
CA GLU A 365 34.01 10.18 -2.77
C GLU A 365 35.43 10.53 -3.12
N ALA A 366 35.69 10.81 -4.39
CA ALA A 366 36.92 11.40 -4.88
C ALA A 366 36.64 12.70 -5.64
N GLY A 367 37.43 13.72 -5.44
CA GLY A 367 37.33 14.99 -6.14
C GLY A 367 38.72 15.56 -6.53
N TYR A 368 38.72 16.45 -7.49
CA TYR A 368 39.93 17.13 -7.93
C TYR A 368 39.76 18.64 -7.88
N ARG A 369 40.48 19.30 -6.97
CA ARG A 369 40.44 20.75 -6.80
C ARG A 369 41.20 21.46 -7.90
N ILE A 370 40.58 22.45 -8.51
CA ILE A 370 41.12 23.35 -9.53
C ILE A 370 40.92 24.77 -9.03
N ASP A 371 42.01 25.47 -8.74
CA ASP A 371 41.97 26.88 -8.35
C ASP A 371 42.02 27.76 -9.63
N ALA A 372 40.91 28.45 -9.89
CA ALA A 372 40.72 29.31 -11.06
C ALA A 372 40.56 30.79 -10.62
N GLY A 373 41.64 31.36 -10.08
CA GLY A 373 41.65 32.74 -9.59
C GLY A 373 40.79 32.92 -8.33
N ALA A 374 39.71 33.71 -8.43
CA ALA A 374 38.81 33.97 -7.31
C ALA A 374 37.84 32.82 -7.01
N VAL A 375 37.79 31.81 -7.87
CA VAL A 375 36.89 30.67 -7.76
C VAL A 375 37.68 29.38 -7.71
N ALA A 376 37.34 28.49 -6.81
CA ALA A 376 37.81 27.11 -6.78
C ALA A 376 36.70 26.19 -7.31
N LEU A 377 37.05 25.28 -8.20
CA LEU A 377 36.16 24.27 -8.76
C LEU A 377 36.62 22.88 -8.31
N GLU A 378 35.66 21.95 -8.17
CA GLU A 378 36.00 20.56 -7.84
C GLU A 378 34.99 19.62 -8.58
N PRO A 379 35.36 19.05 -9.74
CA PRO A 379 34.69 17.87 -10.24
C PRO A 379 34.87 16.72 -9.24
N PHE A 380 33.82 15.94 -9.04
CA PHE A 380 33.84 14.84 -8.09
C PHE A 380 32.99 13.66 -8.55
N GLY A 381 33.36 12.48 -8.05
CA GLY A 381 32.61 11.25 -8.20
C GLY A 381 32.48 10.53 -6.87
N GLY A 382 31.35 9.92 -6.61
CA GLY A 382 31.08 9.21 -5.36
C GLY A 382 30.28 7.94 -5.57
N LEU A 383 30.48 7.00 -4.64
CA LEU A 383 29.72 5.76 -4.53
C LEU A 383 29.18 5.64 -3.12
N ALA A 384 27.98 5.08 -2.98
CA ALA A 384 27.43 4.72 -1.68
C ALA A 384 26.63 3.42 -1.79
N HIS A 385 26.77 2.56 -0.81
CA HIS A 385 25.93 1.39 -0.57
C HIS A 385 25.07 1.64 0.65
N VAL A 386 23.77 1.36 0.57
CA VAL A 386 22.80 1.53 1.65
C VAL A 386 21.95 0.29 1.75
N ALA A 387 21.97 -0.35 2.92
CA ALA A 387 21.16 -1.51 3.24
C ALA A 387 20.20 -1.16 4.39
N VAL A 388 18.90 -1.22 4.13
CA VAL A 388 17.84 -1.02 5.14
C VAL A 388 17.20 -2.36 5.45
N ARG A 389 17.21 -2.75 6.72
CA ARG A 389 16.52 -3.93 7.23
C ARG A 389 15.46 -3.51 8.22
N THR A 390 14.24 -4.02 8.05
CA THR A 390 13.15 -3.91 9.03
C THR A 390 12.90 -5.25 9.70
N ASP A 391 12.64 -5.26 10.99
CA ASP A 391 12.24 -6.46 11.72
C ASP A 391 10.78 -6.83 11.38
N GLY A 392 10.40 -8.08 11.67
CA GLY A 392 9.02 -8.52 11.49
C GLY A 392 8.08 -7.87 12.50
N PHE A 393 6.83 -7.70 12.13
CA PHE A 393 5.80 -7.11 12.98
C PHE A 393 4.43 -7.72 12.73
N THR A 394 3.51 -7.45 13.64
CA THR A 394 2.07 -7.68 13.47
C THR A 394 1.34 -6.40 13.85
N GLU A 395 0.51 -5.89 12.95
CA GLU A 395 -0.39 -4.78 13.21
C GLU A 395 -1.45 -5.14 14.25
N ARG A 396 -1.98 -4.13 14.91
CA ARG A 396 -3.10 -4.24 15.87
C ARG A 396 -4.20 -3.31 15.44
N GLY A 397 -5.46 -3.65 15.80
CA GLY A 397 -6.60 -2.75 15.61
C GLY A 397 -7.75 -3.33 14.78
N GLY A 398 -7.68 -4.57 14.30
CA GLY A 398 -8.82 -5.18 13.62
C GLY A 398 -8.47 -6.39 12.76
N VAL A 399 -9.49 -6.90 12.07
CA VAL A 399 -9.37 -8.11 11.23
C VAL A 399 -8.54 -7.90 9.96
N ALA A 400 -8.32 -6.64 9.57
CA ALA A 400 -7.48 -6.27 8.44
C ALA A 400 -5.98 -6.11 8.81
N ALA A 401 -5.60 -6.49 10.05
CA ALA A 401 -4.23 -6.42 10.53
C ALA A 401 -3.30 -7.33 9.73
N LEU A 402 -2.15 -6.77 9.34
CA LEU A 402 -1.11 -7.46 8.59
C LEU A 402 -0.03 -8.00 9.52
N THR A 403 0.52 -9.16 9.16
CA THR A 403 1.76 -9.68 9.73
C THR A 403 2.82 -9.71 8.64
N SER A 404 4.01 -9.19 8.94
CA SER A 404 5.20 -9.21 8.08
C SER A 404 6.35 -9.93 8.76
N GLY A 405 7.15 -10.65 8.00
CA GLY A 405 8.49 -11.05 8.39
C GLY A 405 9.50 -9.90 8.26
N SER A 406 10.76 -10.16 8.58
CA SER A 406 11.84 -9.21 8.30
C SER A 406 11.99 -9.00 6.80
N SER A 407 12.35 -7.76 6.41
CA SER A 407 12.54 -7.38 5.00
C SER A 407 13.82 -6.57 4.83
N ASN A 408 14.48 -6.71 3.68
CA ASN A 408 15.66 -5.94 3.30
C ASN A 408 15.39 -5.10 2.06
N THR A 409 16.16 -4.03 1.91
CA THR A 409 16.24 -3.20 0.69
C THR A 409 17.67 -2.71 0.55
N ASP A 410 18.35 -3.14 -0.50
CA ASP A 410 19.78 -2.84 -0.74
C ASP A 410 19.90 -1.99 -2.00
N VAL A 411 20.39 -0.76 -1.83
CA VAL A 411 20.51 0.22 -2.91
C VAL A 411 21.93 0.76 -2.98
N ASN A 412 22.43 0.87 -4.19
CA ASN A 412 23.71 1.50 -4.47
C ASN A 412 23.47 2.81 -5.21
N PHE A 413 24.30 3.80 -4.93
CA PHE A 413 24.26 5.09 -5.59
C PHE A 413 25.62 5.38 -6.21
N SER A 414 25.64 5.86 -7.44
CA SER A 414 26.75 6.56 -8.05
C SER A 414 26.39 8.03 -8.22
N THR A 415 27.33 8.92 -7.96
CA THR A 415 27.14 10.37 -8.07
C THR A 415 28.30 10.96 -8.86
N LEU A 416 28.00 11.82 -9.84
CA LEU A 416 29.00 12.59 -10.57
C LEU A 416 28.57 14.06 -10.55
N GLY A 417 29.48 14.96 -10.24
CA GLY A 417 29.12 16.36 -10.11
C GLY A 417 30.31 17.33 -10.20
N LEU A 418 29.92 18.59 -10.13
CA LEU A 418 30.85 19.73 -10.05
C LEU A 418 30.38 20.63 -8.91
N ARG A 419 31.32 21.05 -8.10
CA ARG A 419 31.11 22.10 -7.08
C ARG A 419 32.04 23.27 -7.37
N GLY A 420 31.61 24.44 -6.92
CA GLY A 420 32.40 25.65 -6.97
C GLY A 420 32.24 26.50 -5.72
N SER A 421 33.23 27.24 -5.36
CA SER A 421 33.14 28.26 -4.31
C SER A 421 34.01 29.47 -4.65
N GLY A 422 33.59 30.62 -4.16
CA GLY A 422 34.33 31.86 -4.30
C GLY A 422 34.10 32.77 -3.08
N GLU A 423 35.12 33.55 -2.75
CA GLU A 423 35.06 34.50 -1.65
C GLU A 423 34.60 35.89 -2.14
N PHE A 424 33.81 36.55 -1.32
CA PHE A 424 33.37 37.92 -1.54
C PHE A 424 33.24 38.66 -0.20
N ASN A 425 33.42 39.98 -0.25
CA ASN A 425 33.33 40.83 0.95
C ASN A 425 31.98 41.53 1.01
N LEU A 426 31.30 41.39 2.14
CA LEU A 426 30.04 42.08 2.42
C LEU A 426 30.07 42.69 3.81
N GLY A 427 29.95 44.03 3.90
CA GLY A 427 29.93 44.75 5.19
C GLY A 427 31.22 44.55 6.01
N GLY A 428 32.40 44.43 5.35
CA GLY A 428 33.69 44.24 6.02
C GLY A 428 33.93 42.80 6.51
N ARG A 429 33.06 41.84 6.16
CA ARG A 429 33.24 40.40 6.46
C ARG A 429 33.48 39.63 5.18
N THR A 430 34.42 38.72 5.21
CA THR A 430 34.59 37.73 4.13
C THR A 430 33.54 36.64 4.25
N LEU A 431 32.79 36.44 3.17
CA LEU A 431 31.82 35.37 2.99
C LEU A 431 32.30 34.46 1.87
N THR A 432 32.03 33.17 1.97
CA THR A 432 32.26 32.22 0.88
C THR A 432 30.90 31.74 0.36
N ALA A 433 30.62 32.08 -0.90
CA ALA A 433 29.49 31.45 -1.61
C ALA A 433 29.93 30.10 -2.17
N SER A 434 29.05 29.14 -2.18
CA SER A 434 29.31 27.83 -2.74
C SER A 434 28.05 27.30 -3.45
N ALA A 435 28.29 26.56 -4.55
CA ALA A 435 27.25 25.86 -5.28
C ALA A 435 27.74 24.48 -5.73
N SER A 436 26.81 23.54 -5.85
CA SER A 436 27.09 22.20 -6.35
C SER A 436 25.93 21.73 -7.23
N LEU A 437 26.29 21.08 -8.33
CA LEU A 437 25.35 20.38 -9.21
C LEU A 437 25.90 18.98 -9.46
N ALA A 438 25.06 17.96 -9.25
CA ALA A 438 25.46 16.59 -9.49
C ALA A 438 24.30 15.77 -10.07
N TRP A 439 24.66 14.73 -10.79
CA TRP A 439 23.76 13.65 -11.20
C TRP A 439 24.02 12.44 -10.30
N ARG A 440 22.92 11.89 -9.76
CA ARG A 440 22.94 10.66 -8.97
C ARG A 440 22.17 9.57 -9.70
N HIS A 441 22.75 8.38 -9.77
CA HIS A 441 22.11 7.18 -10.28
C HIS A 441 21.98 6.13 -9.17
N ALA A 442 20.77 5.57 -9.01
CA ALA A 442 20.47 4.51 -8.06
C ALA A 442 20.29 3.17 -8.78
N PHE A 443 20.89 2.11 -8.24
CA PHE A 443 20.77 0.73 -8.74
C PHE A 443 20.71 -0.28 -7.61
N GLY A 444 20.19 -1.49 -7.89
CA GLY A 444 19.79 -2.48 -6.88
C GLY A 444 18.29 -2.45 -6.63
N ASP A 445 17.86 -2.58 -5.38
CA ASP A 445 16.45 -2.66 -4.99
C ASP A 445 15.76 -1.29 -5.03
N THR A 446 15.71 -0.67 -6.19
CA THR A 446 15.10 0.65 -6.36
C THR A 446 13.57 0.66 -6.22
N THR A 447 12.93 -0.51 -6.17
CA THR A 447 11.51 -0.68 -5.84
C THR A 447 11.40 -1.53 -4.58
N PRO A 448 11.25 -0.93 -3.39
CA PRO A 448 11.16 -1.66 -2.14
C PRO A 448 9.96 -2.60 -2.13
N GLN A 449 10.13 -3.82 -1.64
CA GLN A 449 9.07 -4.84 -1.59
C GLN A 449 8.89 -5.36 -0.17
N ALA A 450 7.65 -5.66 0.20
CA ALA A 450 7.31 -6.30 1.46
C ALA A 450 6.41 -7.51 1.22
N SER A 451 6.47 -8.48 2.13
CA SER A 451 5.58 -9.64 2.13
C SER A 451 4.72 -9.61 3.38
N PHE A 452 3.43 -9.72 3.19
CA PHE A 452 2.42 -9.67 4.25
C PHE A 452 1.51 -10.89 4.22
N ARG A 453 0.78 -11.07 5.32
CA ARG A 453 -0.38 -11.96 5.38
C ARG A 453 -1.43 -11.37 6.33
N PHE A 454 -2.69 -11.56 6.01
CA PHE A 454 -3.78 -11.44 6.98
C PHE A 454 -3.83 -12.69 7.86
N LEU A 455 -4.50 -12.63 9.00
CA LEU A 455 -4.69 -13.82 9.83
C LEU A 455 -5.48 -14.89 9.06
N GLY A 456 -4.83 -16.02 8.76
CA GLY A 456 -5.42 -17.14 8.03
C GLY A 456 -5.37 -17.02 6.50
N SER A 457 -4.71 -16.01 5.92
CA SER A 457 -4.50 -15.92 4.47
C SER A 457 -3.17 -16.51 4.03
N ASP A 458 -3.05 -16.74 2.73
CA ASP A 458 -1.75 -16.89 2.06
C ASP A 458 -0.93 -15.60 2.17
N ALA A 459 0.40 -15.74 2.04
CA ALA A 459 1.30 -14.59 1.97
C ALA A 459 1.19 -13.90 0.61
N PHE A 460 1.32 -12.57 0.59
CA PHE A 460 1.29 -11.77 -0.62
C PHE A 460 2.38 -10.69 -0.60
N GLY A 461 2.89 -10.37 -1.79
CA GLY A 461 3.92 -9.36 -1.98
C GLY A 461 3.33 -8.02 -2.38
N VAL A 462 3.89 -6.94 -1.83
CA VAL A 462 3.49 -5.57 -2.14
C VAL A 462 4.74 -4.75 -2.44
N SER A 463 4.68 -3.95 -3.49
CA SER A 463 5.73 -2.99 -3.85
C SER A 463 5.37 -1.60 -3.31
N GLY A 464 6.34 -0.94 -2.68
CA GLY A 464 6.24 0.47 -2.32
C GLY A 464 6.53 1.40 -3.50
N VAL A 465 6.47 2.70 -3.24
CA VAL A 465 6.82 3.72 -4.22
C VAL A 465 8.31 3.62 -4.59
N PRO A 466 8.66 3.62 -5.88
CA PRO A 466 10.05 3.43 -6.31
C PRO A 466 10.96 4.61 -5.93
N ILE A 467 12.19 4.31 -5.56
CA ILE A 467 13.30 5.27 -5.44
C ILE A 467 13.65 5.79 -6.84
N ALA A 468 13.85 7.10 -6.98
CA ALA A 468 14.25 7.70 -8.26
C ALA A 468 15.60 7.14 -8.73
N LYS A 469 15.59 6.42 -9.87
CA LYS A 469 16.82 5.88 -10.46
C LYS A 469 17.81 6.99 -10.86
N ASN A 470 17.30 8.12 -11.32
CA ASN A 470 18.11 9.27 -11.71
C ASN A 470 17.60 10.52 -11.02
N ALA A 471 18.49 11.30 -10.43
CA ALA A 471 18.16 12.56 -9.80
C ALA A 471 19.27 13.59 -10.01
N ALA A 472 18.87 14.85 -10.22
CA ALA A 472 19.74 15.99 -10.10
C ALA A 472 19.82 16.40 -8.63
N LEU A 473 21.03 16.61 -8.14
CA LEU A 473 21.32 17.15 -6.81
C LEU A 473 21.81 18.57 -6.95
N VAL A 474 21.20 19.49 -6.23
CA VAL A 474 21.56 20.91 -6.24
C VAL A 474 21.83 21.35 -4.82
N GLU A 475 22.91 22.08 -4.62
CA GLU A 475 23.20 22.73 -3.35
C GLU A 475 23.69 24.16 -3.60
N ALA A 476 23.26 25.11 -2.78
CA ALA A 476 23.75 26.47 -2.74
C ALA A 476 23.88 26.92 -1.29
N GLY A 477 25.00 27.52 -0.93
CA GLY A 477 25.25 27.91 0.45
C GLY A 477 26.16 29.09 0.58
N VAL A 478 26.13 29.66 1.78
CA VAL A 478 27.01 30.74 2.20
C VAL A 478 27.62 30.36 3.55
N SER A 479 28.94 30.58 3.68
CA SER A 479 29.64 30.36 4.94
C SER A 479 30.46 31.58 5.33
N THR A 480 30.68 31.73 6.62
CA THR A 480 31.52 32.80 7.19
C THR A 480 32.21 32.32 8.46
N GLN A 481 33.34 32.91 8.75
CA GLN A 481 33.99 32.76 10.04
C GLN A 481 33.31 33.68 11.08
N ILE A 482 32.76 33.10 12.15
CA ILE A 482 32.08 33.82 13.22
C ILE A 482 32.99 34.11 14.42
N ALA A 483 34.07 33.31 14.56
CA ALA A 483 35.14 33.51 15.54
C ALA A 483 36.45 32.96 14.95
N ARG A 484 37.61 33.23 15.59
CA ARG A 484 38.92 32.77 15.12
C ARG A 484 39.00 31.25 14.92
N ASN A 485 38.23 30.52 15.72
CA ASN A 485 38.19 29.05 15.71
C ASN A 485 36.78 28.49 15.38
N ALA A 486 35.86 29.32 14.90
CA ALA A 486 34.50 28.87 14.60
C ALA A 486 33.98 29.40 13.27
N SER A 487 33.37 28.56 12.47
CA SER A 487 32.69 28.90 11.22
C SER A 487 31.25 28.39 11.17
N LEU A 488 30.41 29.19 10.54
CA LEU A 488 29.01 28.87 10.29
C LEU A 488 28.74 28.83 8.80
N ARG A 489 28.00 27.82 8.35
CA ARG A 489 27.48 27.70 6.98
C ARG A 489 25.97 27.47 7.01
N LEU A 490 25.27 28.11 6.10
CA LEU A 490 23.87 27.85 5.77
C LEU A 490 23.77 27.45 4.30
N SER A 491 23.01 26.41 4.00
CA SER A 491 22.81 25.97 2.62
C SER A 491 21.38 25.48 2.37
N TYR A 492 20.92 25.72 1.15
CA TYR A 492 19.76 25.09 0.55
C TYR A 492 20.24 23.81 -0.18
N THR A 493 19.41 22.76 -0.13
CA THR A 493 19.63 21.52 -0.87
C THR A 493 18.39 21.09 -1.58
N GLY A 494 18.53 20.62 -2.82
CA GLY A 494 17.46 20.08 -3.64
C GLY A 494 17.85 18.77 -4.29
N GLN A 495 16.91 17.85 -4.36
CA GLN A 495 17.00 16.62 -5.14
C GLN A 495 15.78 16.54 -6.05
N PHE A 496 16.00 16.38 -7.35
CA PHE A 496 14.98 16.41 -8.38
C PHE A 496 15.15 15.20 -9.30
N GLY A 497 14.26 14.22 -9.16
CA GLY A 497 14.14 13.04 -10.03
C GLY A 497 12.83 13.06 -10.81
N SER A 498 12.63 12.13 -11.74
CA SER A 498 11.43 12.04 -12.57
C SER A 498 10.13 11.91 -11.77
N HIS A 499 10.18 11.25 -10.61
CA HIS A 499 9.03 11.00 -9.75
C HIS A 499 9.29 11.38 -8.27
N ALA A 500 10.44 11.96 -7.97
CA ALA A 500 10.80 12.32 -6.61
C ALA A 500 11.42 13.70 -6.56
N ARG A 501 10.98 14.51 -5.61
CA ARG A 501 11.61 15.78 -5.28
C ARG A 501 11.72 15.93 -3.77
N SER A 502 12.85 16.42 -3.31
CA SER A 502 13.07 16.78 -1.92
C SER A 502 13.87 18.07 -1.86
N GLN A 503 13.52 18.92 -0.92
CA GLN A 503 14.17 20.22 -0.70
C GLN A 503 14.43 20.37 0.79
N GLY A 504 15.43 21.18 1.14
CA GLY A 504 15.72 21.39 2.55
C GLY A 504 16.75 22.46 2.80
N LEU A 505 16.90 22.75 4.07
CA LEU A 505 17.88 23.67 4.61
C LEU A 505 18.86 22.92 5.51
N ARG A 506 20.12 23.35 5.52
CA ARG A 506 21.18 22.83 6.38
C ARG A 506 21.93 23.95 7.05
N GLY A 507 22.34 23.70 8.29
CA GLY A 507 23.25 24.55 9.05
C GLY A 507 24.44 23.72 9.53
N ASN A 508 25.67 24.20 9.30
CA ASN A 508 26.88 23.57 9.78
C ASN A 508 27.61 24.53 10.73
N LEU A 509 28.06 24.02 11.85
CA LEU A 509 28.87 24.73 12.80
C LEU A 509 30.13 23.90 13.09
N ASP A 510 31.29 24.48 12.81
CA ASP A 510 32.60 23.85 13.00
C ASP A 510 33.41 24.61 14.03
N PHE A 511 33.95 23.89 15.00
CA PHE A 511 34.89 24.42 16.00
C PHE A 511 36.24 23.72 15.93
N ARG A 512 37.33 24.47 16.21
CA ARG A 512 38.67 23.97 16.28
C ARG A 512 39.29 24.32 17.62
N PHE A 513 40.01 23.40 18.15
CA PHE A 513 40.67 23.49 19.45
C PHE A 513 42.18 23.33 19.30
#